data_f58bd43514aa2f350a2525c136f2439e
#
_entry.id   f58bd43514aa2f350a2525c136f2439e
#
_cell.length_a   1.000
_cell.length_b   1.000
_cell.length_c   1.000
_cell.angle_alpha   90.00
_cell.angle_beta   90.00
_cell.angle_gamma   90.00
#
_symmetry.space_group_name_H-M   'P 1'
#
loop_
_entity.id
_entity.type
_entity.pdbx_description
1 polymer ?
#
loop_
_entity_poly.entity_id
_entity_poly.type
_entity_poly.pdbx_seq_one_letter_code
_entity_poly.pdbx_strand_id
1 'polypeptide(L)'
;TVSLPVPATGMDSDGDRVVLAGIEQPEKGAGTATVSASGESIVYRAPAGGVEGGQASFRYTVRDPQGEEGTGVVRIGVLDADVDDTAPVTFSDYVRVEAGSKTPIVLDPRSNDLDPAQSELELTELVPNAPPVKGNPLYDRLNALIDSDTDLGEGRVVLRAGDTAGTNSYFYTVKSKRTSSTAQGLIVVTVTDGAVADQP
;
A
#
# COMPACT_ATOMS: atom_id res chain seq x y z
N THR A 1 -4.00 10.80 -15.15
CA THR A 1 -3.75 12.05 -14.39
C THR A 1 -3.59 11.72 -12.92
N VAL A 2 -2.53 12.24 -12.30
CA VAL A 2 -2.28 12.09 -10.86
C VAL A 2 -2.12 13.47 -10.22
N SER A 3 -2.63 13.64 -9.00
CA SER A 3 -2.42 14.84 -8.18
C SER A 3 -1.44 14.52 -7.05
N LEU A 4 -0.40 15.31 -6.96
CA LEU A 4 0.69 15.15 -5.99
C LEU A 4 0.62 16.33 -5.00
N PRO A 5 0.20 16.11 -3.76
CA PRO A 5 0.21 17.17 -2.76
C PRO A 5 1.66 17.62 -2.47
N VAL A 6 1.88 18.91 -2.41
CA VAL A 6 3.14 19.49 -1.95
C VAL A 6 2.93 19.90 -0.48
N PRO A 7 3.66 19.29 0.45
CA PRO A 7 3.50 19.64 1.87
C PRO A 7 3.80 21.12 2.08
N ALA A 8 2.88 21.85 2.69
CA ALA A 8 3.06 23.27 3.00
C ALA A 8 3.94 23.50 4.24
N THR A 9 4.25 22.45 4.99
CA THR A 9 5.05 22.51 6.23
C THR A 9 6.04 21.36 6.27
N GLY A 10 7.15 21.55 6.99
CA GLY A 10 8.18 20.53 7.14
C GLY A 10 9.19 20.45 6.00
N MET A 11 9.14 21.37 5.05
CA MET A 11 10.10 21.51 3.95
C MET A 11 11.12 22.62 4.21
N ASP A 12 10.81 23.53 5.13
CA ASP A 12 11.67 24.61 5.54
C ASP A 12 12.33 24.31 6.89
N SER A 13 13.61 24.67 7.04
CA SER A 13 14.38 24.47 8.28
C SER A 13 13.87 25.29 9.46
N ASP A 14 13.23 26.42 9.18
CA ASP A 14 12.69 27.35 10.17
C ASP A 14 11.26 26.96 10.59
N GLY A 15 10.64 26.02 9.89
CA GLY A 15 9.28 25.55 10.13
C GLY A 15 8.18 26.42 9.51
N ASP A 16 8.56 27.40 8.70
CA ASP A 16 7.63 28.27 7.99
C ASP A 16 6.83 27.53 6.90
N ARG A 17 5.70 28.11 6.53
CA ARG A 17 4.88 27.58 5.42
C ARG A 17 5.50 27.96 4.10
N VAL A 18 5.70 26.95 3.25
CA VAL A 18 6.13 27.17 1.88
C VAL A 18 4.94 27.12 0.92
N VAL A 19 5.05 27.82 -0.20
CA VAL A 19 4.10 27.79 -1.31
C VAL A 19 4.78 27.29 -2.57
N LEU A 20 4.04 26.60 -3.41
CA LEU A 20 4.53 26.14 -4.70
C LEU A 20 4.73 27.37 -5.61
N ALA A 21 5.99 27.67 -5.95
CA ALA A 21 6.39 28.85 -6.72
C ALA A 21 6.59 28.56 -8.21
N GLY A 22 6.93 27.32 -8.59
CA GLY A 22 7.19 26.97 -9.96
C GLY A 22 7.29 25.49 -10.24
N ILE A 23 7.12 25.11 -11.49
CA ILE A 23 7.29 23.74 -12.01
C ILE A 23 8.09 23.81 -13.31
N GLU A 24 9.17 23.03 -13.40
CA GLU A 24 9.80 22.70 -14.67
C GLU A 24 8.96 21.62 -15.36
N GLN A 25 8.72 21.76 -16.65
CA GLN A 25 7.98 20.74 -17.38
C GLN A 25 8.82 19.47 -17.51
N PRO A 26 8.17 18.29 -17.50
CA PRO A 26 8.85 17.06 -17.90
C PRO A 26 9.47 17.17 -19.30
N GLU A 27 10.41 16.28 -19.60
CA GLU A 27 10.99 16.21 -20.95
C GLU A 27 9.90 16.05 -22.02
N LYS A 28 10.23 16.49 -23.25
CA LYS A 28 9.30 16.42 -24.37
C LYS A 28 8.83 14.97 -24.59
N GLY A 29 7.53 14.76 -24.54
CA GLY A 29 6.92 13.44 -24.67
C GLY A 29 6.68 12.73 -23.34
N ALA A 30 7.17 13.26 -22.23
CA ALA A 30 6.97 12.68 -20.89
C ALA A 30 5.77 13.29 -20.12
N GLY A 31 4.79 13.85 -20.81
CA GLY A 31 3.57 14.39 -20.24
C GLY A 31 3.66 15.87 -19.87
N THR A 32 2.73 16.32 -19.03
CA THR A 32 2.65 17.73 -18.60
C THR A 32 2.39 17.82 -17.10
N ALA A 33 3.02 18.79 -16.45
CA ALA A 33 2.82 19.08 -15.03
C ALA A 33 2.27 20.50 -14.87
N THR A 34 1.26 20.70 -14.05
CA THR A 34 0.65 22.00 -13.76
C THR A 34 0.38 22.16 -12.28
N VAL A 35 0.33 23.39 -11.80
CA VAL A 35 -0.11 23.69 -10.43
C VAL A 35 -1.64 23.56 -10.37
N SER A 36 -2.16 22.95 -9.32
CA SER A 36 -3.60 22.88 -9.07
C SER A 36 -4.17 24.28 -8.85
N ALA A 37 -5.49 24.41 -9.00
CA ALA A 37 -6.18 25.68 -8.77
C ALA A 37 -6.04 26.20 -7.32
N SER A 38 -5.83 25.30 -6.35
CA SER A 38 -5.57 25.66 -4.95
C SER A 38 -4.13 26.09 -4.67
N GLY A 39 -3.20 25.83 -5.59
CA GLY A 39 -1.77 26.07 -5.38
C GLY A 39 -1.06 25.07 -4.47
N GLU A 40 -1.77 24.04 -3.97
CA GLU A 40 -1.26 23.12 -2.95
C GLU A 40 -0.81 21.76 -3.53
N SER A 41 -1.03 21.53 -4.80
CA SER A 41 -0.65 20.27 -5.45
C SER A 41 -0.19 20.48 -6.88
N ILE A 42 0.60 19.53 -7.34
CA ILE A 42 1.03 19.41 -8.74
C ILE A 42 0.13 18.39 -9.41
N VAL A 43 -0.48 18.75 -10.53
CA VAL A 43 -1.27 17.86 -11.36
C VAL A 43 -0.42 17.42 -12.54
N TYR A 44 -0.07 16.14 -12.59
CA TYR A 44 0.62 15.56 -13.72
C TYR A 44 -0.35 14.78 -14.62
N ARG A 45 -0.20 14.96 -15.92
CA ARG A 45 -0.93 14.23 -16.95
C ARG A 45 0.05 13.48 -17.84
N ALA A 46 0.00 12.15 -17.82
CA ALA A 46 0.76 11.32 -18.73
C ALA A 46 0.27 11.47 -20.20
N PRO A 47 1.15 11.31 -21.20
CA PRO A 47 0.75 11.24 -22.58
C PRO A 47 -0.05 9.96 -22.87
N ALA A 48 -0.87 9.98 -23.92
CA ALA A 48 -1.77 8.87 -24.25
C ALA A 48 -1.03 7.58 -24.68
N GLY A 49 0.19 7.69 -25.15
CA GLY A 49 1.01 6.55 -25.60
C GLY A 49 2.07 6.10 -24.61
N GLY A 50 1.89 6.42 -23.32
CA GLY A 50 2.92 6.13 -22.33
C GLY A 50 4.13 7.05 -22.40
N VAL A 51 5.17 6.75 -21.65
CA VAL A 51 6.45 7.47 -21.61
C VAL A 51 7.57 6.50 -21.95
N GLU A 52 8.47 6.88 -22.85
CA GLU A 52 9.64 6.07 -23.17
C GLU A 52 10.44 5.79 -21.90
N GLY A 53 10.74 4.53 -21.65
CA GLY A 53 11.37 4.10 -20.40
C GLY A 53 10.43 3.99 -19.19
N GLY A 54 9.13 4.24 -19.37
CA GLY A 54 8.12 4.05 -18.32
C GLY A 54 8.24 5.01 -17.12
N GLN A 55 9.03 6.08 -17.24
CA GLN A 55 9.25 7.02 -16.15
C GLN A 55 9.30 8.47 -16.62
N ALA A 56 8.61 9.35 -15.90
CA ALA A 56 8.70 10.80 -16.05
C ALA A 56 9.35 11.42 -14.82
N SER A 57 10.15 12.46 -15.00
CA SER A 57 10.68 13.25 -13.90
C SER A 57 10.64 14.73 -14.22
N PHE A 58 10.45 15.55 -13.19
CA PHE A 58 10.51 17.01 -13.30
C PHE A 58 10.82 17.65 -11.95
N ARG A 59 11.19 18.93 -11.97
CA ARG A 59 11.48 19.68 -10.76
C ARG A 59 10.35 20.63 -10.43
N TYR A 60 10.21 20.92 -9.14
CA TYR A 60 9.36 22.00 -8.66
C TYR A 60 10.13 22.88 -7.70
N THR A 61 9.70 24.13 -7.58
CA THR A 61 10.25 25.11 -6.65
C THR A 61 9.18 25.51 -5.64
N VAL A 62 9.54 25.51 -4.38
CA VAL A 62 8.76 26.11 -3.31
C VAL A 62 9.43 27.36 -2.82
N ARG A 63 8.65 28.29 -2.24
CA ARG A 63 9.15 29.53 -1.67
C ARG A 63 8.49 29.78 -0.33
N ASP A 64 9.29 30.25 0.62
CA ASP A 64 8.84 30.71 1.92
C ASP A 64 8.35 32.17 1.89
N PRO A 65 7.78 32.71 3.00
CA PRO A 65 7.37 34.11 3.10
C PRO A 65 8.54 35.11 3.06
N GLN A 66 9.76 34.68 3.34
CA GLN A 66 10.98 35.48 3.32
C GLN A 66 11.58 35.58 1.91
N GLY A 67 11.11 34.73 0.99
CA GLY A 67 11.53 34.73 -0.40
C GLY A 67 12.63 33.70 -0.70
N GLU A 68 13.03 32.90 0.26
CA GLU A 68 13.97 31.79 0.05
C GLU A 68 13.31 30.67 -0.77
N GLU A 69 14.09 30.04 -1.64
CA GLU A 69 13.61 29.02 -2.56
C GLU A 69 14.23 27.66 -2.29
N GLY A 70 13.37 26.64 -2.23
CA GLY A 70 13.76 25.24 -2.21
C GLY A 70 13.31 24.51 -3.45
N THR A 71 14.06 23.51 -3.92
CA THR A 71 13.71 22.70 -5.08
C THR A 71 13.51 21.24 -4.71
N GLY A 72 12.49 20.61 -5.28
CA GLY A 72 12.26 19.16 -5.17
C GLY A 72 12.17 18.50 -6.54
N VAL A 73 12.34 17.18 -6.57
CA VAL A 73 12.20 16.35 -7.77
C VAL A 73 11.04 15.42 -7.60
N VAL A 74 10.15 15.42 -8.58
CA VAL A 74 9.08 14.42 -8.73
C VAL A 74 9.54 13.36 -9.72
N ARG A 75 9.34 12.09 -9.35
CA ARG A 75 9.49 10.95 -10.24
C ARG A 75 8.19 10.17 -10.30
N ILE A 76 7.72 9.86 -11.50
CA ILE A 76 6.45 9.19 -11.73
C ILE A 76 6.69 8.00 -12.64
N GLY A 77 6.31 6.81 -12.18
CA GLY A 77 6.17 5.65 -13.06
C GLY A 77 4.95 5.84 -13.96
N VAL A 78 5.12 5.74 -15.25
CA VAL A 78 4.03 5.82 -16.23
C VAL A 78 3.90 4.45 -16.88
N LEU A 79 2.83 3.78 -16.53
CA LEU A 79 2.49 2.49 -17.12
C LEU A 79 1.68 2.71 -18.39
N ASP A 80 1.94 1.91 -19.41
CA ASP A 80 1.13 1.92 -20.63
C ASP A 80 -0.29 1.44 -20.28
N ALA A 81 -1.29 2.19 -20.75
CA ALA A 81 -2.70 1.84 -20.51
C ALA A 81 -3.14 0.56 -21.24
N ASP A 82 -2.37 0.14 -22.23
CA ASP A 82 -2.65 -1.04 -23.05
C ASP A 82 -1.92 -2.31 -22.53
N VAL A 83 -1.25 -2.25 -21.37
CA VAL A 83 -0.65 -3.45 -20.77
C VAL A 83 -1.74 -4.21 -20.01
N ASP A 84 -2.40 -5.11 -20.71
CA ASP A 84 -3.39 -6.04 -20.17
C ASP A 84 -2.81 -7.07 -19.17
N ASP A 85 -1.52 -6.93 -18.81
CA ASP A 85 -0.78 -7.94 -18.05
C ASP A 85 0.00 -7.37 -16.84
N THR A 86 -0.41 -6.22 -16.31
CA THR A 86 0.18 -5.73 -15.05
C THR A 86 -0.42 -6.45 -13.87
N ALA A 87 0.41 -7.22 -13.16
CA ALA A 87 0.00 -7.83 -11.90
C ALA A 87 -0.03 -6.79 -10.77
N PRO A 88 -0.94 -6.96 -9.80
CA PRO A 88 -0.92 -6.19 -8.56
C PRO A 88 0.43 -6.30 -7.83
N VAL A 89 0.75 -5.30 -7.04
CA VAL A 89 1.91 -5.29 -6.14
C VAL A 89 1.40 -5.39 -4.71
N THR A 90 1.75 -6.48 -4.04
CA THR A 90 1.31 -6.75 -2.67
C THR A 90 2.42 -6.44 -1.68
N PHE A 91 2.03 -6.01 -0.48
CA PHE A 91 2.92 -5.78 0.65
C PHE A 91 2.50 -6.67 1.82
N SER A 92 3.47 -7.01 2.68
CA SER A 92 3.17 -7.83 3.85
C SER A 92 2.48 -7.02 4.94
N ASP A 93 1.45 -7.63 5.54
CA ASP A 93 0.73 -7.10 6.69
C ASP A 93 1.28 -7.69 7.98
N TYR A 94 1.56 -6.86 8.96
CA TYR A 94 2.11 -7.28 10.25
C TYR A 94 1.16 -6.91 11.38
N VAL A 95 0.76 -7.90 12.15
CA VAL A 95 -0.10 -7.74 13.32
C VAL A 95 0.58 -8.34 14.55
N ARG A 96 0.46 -7.66 15.69
CA ARG A 96 0.91 -8.17 16.98
C ARG A 96 -0.26 -8.31 17.94
N VAL A 97 -0.34 -9.44 18.64
CA VAL A 97 -1.44 -9.76 19.54
C VAL A 97 -0.93 -10.62 20.69
N GLU A 98 -1.63 -10.61 21.82
CA GLU A 98 -1.33 -11.49 22.97
C GLU A 98 -1.96 -12.88 22.79
N ALA A 99 -1.27 -13.91 23.26
CA ALA A 99 -1.77 -15.28 23.29
C ALA A 99 -3.07 -15.36 24.09
N GLY A 100 -4.03 -16.13 23.60
CA GLY A 100 -5.33 -16.29 24.25
C GLY A 100 -6.26 -15.08 24.15
N SER A 101 -5.87 -14.01 23.46
CA SER A 101 -6.76 -12.87 23.22
C SER A 101 -8.08 -13.32 22.62
N LYS A 102 -9.19 -12.86 23.20
CA LYS A 102 -10.54 -13.13 22.69
C LYS A 102 -10.99 -12.11 21.67
N THR A 103 -10.27 -11.00 21.54
CA THR A 103 -10.54 -9.99 20.51
C THR A 103 -10.03 -10.51 19.18
N PRO A 104 -10.88 -10.61 18.15
CA PRO A 104 -10.46 -11.04 16.83
C PRO A 104 -9.58 -9.97 16.17
N ILE A 105 -8.65 -10.41 15.36
CA ILE A 105 -7.82 -9.58 14.49
C ILE A 105 -8.64 -9.36 13.22
N VAL A 106 -9.01 -8.12 12.94
CA VAL A 106 -9.75 -7.75 11.72
C VAL A 106 -8.90 -6.84 10.86
N LEU A 107 -8.67 -7.23 9.61
CA LEU A 107 -7.89 -6.43 8.65
C LEU A 107 -8.44 -6.58 7.23
N ASP A 108 -8.13 -5.60 6.40
CA ASP A 108 -8.24 -5.68 4.94
C ASP A 108 -6.82 -5.65 4.37
N PRO A 109 -6.27 -6.78 3.92
CA PRO A 109 -4.90 -6.84 3.45
C PRO A 109 -4.66 -6.04 2.15
N ARG A 110 -5.73 -5.68 1.42
CA ARG A 110 -5.62 -4.85 0.20
C ARG A 110 -5.31 -3.38 0.51
N SER A 111 -5.42 -2.96 1.76
CA SER A 111 -5.34 -1.53 2.15
C SER A 111 -3.99 -0.89 1.85
N ASN A 112 -2.92 -1.68 1.78
CA ASN A 112 -1.56 -1.24 1.45
C ASN A 112 -1.09 -1.73 0.08
N ASP A 113 -1.89 -2.54 -0.62
CA ASP A 113 -1.57 -3.09 -1.93
C ASP A 113 -1.85 -2.08 -3.05
N LEU A 114 -1.18 -2.25 -4.17
CA LEU A 114 -1.30 -1.37 -5.33
C LEU A 114 -1.69 -2.17 -6.57
N ASP A 115 -2.66 -1.64 -7.33
CA ASP A 115 -2.91 -2.07 -8.69
C ASP A 115 -2.28 -1.07 -9.67
N PRO A 116 -1.22 -1.45 -10.40
CA PRO A 116 -0.63 -0.59 -11.43
C PRO A 116 -1.62 -0.20 -12.51
N ALA A 117 -2.63 -1.03 -12.78
CA ALA A 117 -3.72 -0.72 -13.70
C ALA A 117 -4.73 0.30 -13.14
N GLN A 118 -4.52 0.82 -11.92
CA GLN A 118 -5.38 1.79 -11.23
C GLN A 118 -6.84 1.30 -11.13
N SER A 119 -7.01 0.03 -10.85
CA SER A 119 -8.30 -0.61 -10.64
C SER A 119 -8.46 -1.06 -9.18
N GLU A 120 -9.65 -1.44 -8.81
CA GLU A 120 -9.89 -2.07 -7.52
C GLU A 120 -9.31 -3.47 -7.49
N LEU A 121 -8.83 -3.87 -6.30
CA LEU A 121 -8.37 -5.22 -6.01
C LEU A 121 -9.49 -6.03 -5.35
N GLU A 122 -9.69 -7.24 -5.83
CA GLU A 122 -10.53 -8.25 -5.17
C GLU A 122 -9.65 -9.18 -4.35
N LEU A 123 -10.05 -9.47 -3.12
CA LEU A 123 -9.44 -10.52 -2.31
C LEU A 123 -10.10 -11.85 -2.69
N THR A 124 -9.31 -12.79 -3.24
CA THR A 124 -9.86 -14.03 -3.81
C THR A 124 -9.52 -15.29 -3.01
N GLU A 125 -8.47 -15.24 -2.20
CA GLU A 125 -8.02 -16.41 -1.45
C GLU A 125 -7.33 -15.98 -0.15
N LEU A 126 -7.48 -16.81 0.88
CA LEU A 126 -6.73 -16.75 2.14
C LEU A 126 -6.41 -18.17 2.57
N VAL A 127 -5.12 -18.50 2.69
CA VAL A 127 -4.67 -19.84 3.06
C VAL A 127 -3.53 -19.79 4.08
N PRO A 128 -3.43 -20.79 4.98
CA PRO A 128 -2.26 -20.93 5.85
C PRO A 128 -0.94 -20.99 5.08
N ASN A 129 0.09 -20.33 5.55
CA ASN A 129 1.44 -20.48 5.03
C ASN A 129 2.06 -21.82 5.55
N ALA A 130 1.49 -22.90 5.08
CA ALA A 130 1.93 -24.27 5.37
C ALA A 130 1.47 -25.16 4.21
N PRO A 131 2.16 -26.29 3.94
CA PRO A 131 1.73 -27.21 2.91
C PRO A 131 0.31 -27.73 3.14
N PRO A 132 -0.62 -27.60 2.17
CA PRO A 132 -2.03 -28.02 2.33
C PRO A 132 -2.19 -29.55 2.18
N VAL A 133 -1.41 -30.29 2.96
CA VAL A 133 -1.42 -31.76 2.96
C VAL A 133 -2.32 -32.23 4.11
N LYS A 134 -3.23 -33.15 3.82
CA LYS A 134 -4.14 -33.72 4.80
C LYS A 134 -3.38 -34.31 6.00
N GLY A 135 -3.70 -33.84 7.20
CA GLY A 135 -3.04 -34.24 8.45
C GLY A 135 -1.74 -33.48 8.73
N ASN A 136 -1.46 -32.38 8.04
CA ASN A 136 -0.39 -31.47 8.42
C ASN A 136 -0.84 -30.65 9.65
N PRO A 137 -0.25 -30.90 10.84
CA PRO A 137 -0.73 -30.25 12.07
C PRO A 137 -0.60 -28.73 12.05
N LEU A 138 0.40 -28.19 11.33
CA LEU A 138 0.58 -26.75 11.19
C LEU A 138 -0.52 -26.14 10.34
N TYR A 139 -0.82 -26.76 9.18
CA TYR A 139 -1.88 -26.29 8.32
C TYR A 139 -3.24 -26.34 9.04
N ASP A 140 -3.56 -27.45 9.66
CA ASP A 140 -4.84 -27.66 10.36
C ASP A 140 -5.00 -26.64 11.50
N ARG A 141 -3.91 -26.40 12.28
CA ARG A 141 -3.90 -25.41 13.35
C ARG A 141 -4.12 -23.99 12.84
N LEU A 142 -3.38 -23.56 11.80
CA LEU A 142 -3.49 -22.23 11.23
C LEU A 142 -4.87 -22.03 10.59
N ASN A 143 -5.38 -23.04 9.90
CA ASN A 143 -6.70 -22.97 9.29
C ASN A 143 -7.82 -22.82 10.33
N ALA A 144 -7.69 -23.46 11.49
CA ALA A 144 -8.64 -23.31 12.59
C ALA A 144 -8.63 -21.93 13.25
N LEU A 145 -7.59 -21.12 13.01
CA LEU A 145 -7.49 -19.73 13.48
C LEU A 145 -8.10 -18.71 12.49
N ILE A 146 -8.48 -19.13 11.30
CA ILE A 146 -9.28 -18.29 10.40
C ILE A 146 -10.72 -18.31 10.91
N ASP A 147 -11.23 -17.14 11.27
CA ASP A 147 -12.58 -17.01 11.80
C ASP A 147 -13.64 -17.12 10.69
N SER A 148 -14.80 -17.66 11.04
CA SER A 148 -15.96 -17.77 10.14
C SER A 148 -16.51 -16.43 9.66
N ASP A 149 -16.18 -15.34 10.37
CA ASP A 149 -16.57 -13.98 10.00
C ASP A 149 -15.65 -13.36 8.91
N THR A 150 -14.68 -14.14 8.39
CA THR A 150 -13.88 -13.76 7.22
C THR A 150 -14.78 -13.70 5.98
N ASP A 151 -14.76 -12.56 5.29
CA ASP A 151 -15.50 -12.31 4.06
C ASP A 151 -14.57 -11.76 2.99
N LEU A 152 -14.12 -12.62 2.11
CA LEU A 152 -13.18 -12.24 1.04
C LEU A 152 -13.83 -11.29 0.03
N GLY A 153 -15.14 -11.41 -0.19
CA GLY A 153 -15.86 -10.52 -1.10
C GLY A 153 -15.85 -9.07 -0.64
N GLU A 154 -15.99 -8.85 0.66
CA GLU A 154 -15.88 -7.53 1.29
C GLU A 154 -14.41 -7.14 1.59
N GLY A 155 -13.46 -8.05 1.34
CA GLY A 155 -12.04 -7.83 1.65
C GLY A 155 -11.70 -7.95 3.13
N ARG A 156 -12.58 -8.54 3.92
CA ARG A 156 -12.43 -8.65 5.36
C ARG A 156 -11.82 -10.00 5.75
N VAL A 157 -10.64 -9.95 6.35
CA VAL A 157 -10.00 -11.09 6.98
C VAL A 157 -10.17 -10.98 8.50
N VAL A 158 -10.63 -12.06 9.11
CA VAL A 158 -10.77 -12.17 10.57
C VAL A 158 -9.98 -13.38 11.07
N LEU A 159 -9.00 -13.13 11.94
CA LEU A 159 -8.12 -14.15 12.49
C LEU A 159 -8.21 -14.19 14.03
N ARG A 160 -7.92 -15.34 14.61
CA ARG A 160 -7.76 -15.52 16.05
C ARG A 160 -6.28 -15.62 16.43
N ALA A 161 -5.93 -15.12 17.59
CA ALA A 161 -4.55 -15.17 18.09
C ALA A 161 -4.03 -16.61 18.27
N GLY A 162 -4.88 -17.48 18.77
CA GLY A 162 -4.46 -18.76 19.34
C GLY A 162 -3.88 -18.62 20.76
N ASP A 163 -3.60 -19.74 21.41
CA ASP A 163 -3.21 -19.78 22.83
C ASP A 163 -1.69 -19.90 23.04
N THR A 164 -0.91 -19.94 21.95
CA THR A 164 0.54 -20.18 22.00
C THR A 164 1.27 -19.04 21.34
N ALA A 165 2.28 -18.49 22.04
CA ALA A 165 3.18 -17.49 21.47
C ALA A 165 3.97 -18.06 20.29
N GLY A 166 4.25 -17.20 19.33
CA GLY A 166 4.95 -17.55 18.09
C GLY A 166 4.49 -16.71 16.91
N THR A 167 4.80 -17.19 15.72
CA THR A 167 4.40 -16.53 14.48
C THR A 167 3.43 -17.40 13.71
N ASN A 168 2.27 -16.85 13.36
CA ASN A 168 1.30 -17.42 12.45
C ASN A 168 1.33 -16.61 11.17
N SER A 169 1.36 -17.26 10.01
CA SER A 169 1.37 -16.55 8.73
C SER A 169 0.42 -17.18 7.73
N TYR A 170 -0.11 -16.32 6.86
CA TYR A 170 -1.11 -16.68 5.87
C TYR A 170 -0.77 -16.01 4.56
N PHE A 171 -0.94 -16.74 3.47
CA PHE A 171 -0.96 -16.14 2.14
C PHE A 171 -2.36 -15.67 1.80
N TYR A 172 -2.44 -14.52 1.17
CA TYR A 172 -3.66 -14.05 0.53
C TYR A 172 -3.40 -13.78 -0.94
N THR A 173 -4.42 -13.88 -1.76
CA THR A 173 -4.34 -13.59 -3.18
C THR A 173 -5.28 -12.43 -3.52
N VAL A 174 -4.74 -11.42 -4.17
CA VAL A 174 -5.52 -10.33 -4.77
C VAL A 174 -5.57 -10.46 -6.29
N LYS A 175 -6.65 -9.97 -6.86
CA LYS A 175 -6.90 -9.96 -8.30
C LYS A 175 -7.29 -8.54 -8.74
N SER A 176 -6.66 -8.05 -9.80
CA SER A 176 -7.08 -6.81 -10.44
C SER A 176 -8.43 -6.99 -11.14
N LYS A 177 -9.39 -6.10 -10.87
CA LYS A 177 -10.69 -6.11 -11.59
C LYS A 177 -10.55 -5.76 -13.06
N ARG A 178 -9.48 -5.04 -13.43
CA ARG A 178 -9.26 -4.60 -14.82
C ARG A 178 -8.51 -5.63 -15.64
N THR A 179 -7.34 -6.07 -15.16
CA THR A 179 -6.45 -6.97 -15.92
C THR A 179 -6.74 -8.44 -15.67
N SER A 180 -7.47 -8.76 -14.60
CA SER A 180 -7.66 -10.11 -14.07
C SER A 180 -6.36 -10.78 -13.59
N SER A 181 -5.24 -10.09 -13.62
CA SER A 181 -3.95 -10.56 -13.09
C SER A 181 -4.01 -10.67 -11.57
N THR A 182 -3.27 -11.62 -11.02
CA THR A 182 -3.24 -11.89 -9.57
C THR A 182 -1.86 -11.69 -8.99
N ALA A 183 -1.81 -11.37 -7.69
CA ALA A 183 -0.60 -11.38 -6.89
C ALA A 183 -0.88 -11.97 -5.52
N GLN A 184 0.15 -12.54 -4.92
CA GLN A 184 0.07 -13.12 -3.59
C GLN A 184 0.80 -12.23 -2.58
N GLY A 185 0.15 -11.94 -1.46
CA GLY A 185 0.72 -11.23 -0.32
C GLY A 185 0.80 -12.12 0.92
N LEU A 186 1.33 -11.57 2.01
CA LEU A 186 1.59 -12.29 3.24
C LEU A 186 1.04 -11.51 4.45
N ILE A 187 0.24 -12.18 5.28
CA ILE A 187 -0.15 -11.69 6.60
C ILE A 187 0.70 -12.42 7.64
N VAL A 188 1.34 -11.66 8.53
CA VAL A 188 2.18 -12.16 9.63
C VAL A 188 1.58 -11.72 10.96
N VAL A 189 1.12 -12.67 11.74
CA VAL A 189 0.58 -12.45 13.09
C VAL A 189 1.62 -12.91 14.11
N THR A 190 2.22 -11.96 14.82
CA THR A 190 3.11 -12.24 15.95
C THR A 190 2.29 -12.35 17.22
N VAL A 191 2.20 -13.55 17.77
CA VAL A 191 1.54 -13.83 19.04
C VAL A 191 2.58 -13.76 20.14
N THR A 192 2.40 -12.85 21.10
CA THR A 192 3.31 -12.69 22.25
C THR A 192 2.70 -13.33 23.50
N ASP A 193 3.55 -13.80 24.41
CA ASP A 193 3.06 -14.16 25.74
C ASP A 193 2.42 -12.94 26.38
N GLY A 194 1.26 -13.14 27.01
CA GLY A 194 0.64 -12.09 27.81
C GLY A 194 1.62 -11.63 28.88
N ALA A 195 1.67 -10.34 29.18
CA ALA A 195 2.47 -9.83 30.27
C ALA A 195 2.08 -10.60 31.54
N VAL A 196 3.03 -11.38 32.09
CA VAL A 196 2.89 -11.90 33.43
C VAL A 196 2.81 -10.65 34.30
N ALA A 197 1.62 -10.39 34.86
CA ALA A 197 1.48 -9.32 35.82
C ALA A 197 2.47 -9.66 36.95
N ASP A 198 3.48 -8.78 37.11
CA ASP A 198 4.37 -8.85 38.25
C ASP A 198 3.49 -8.85 39.50
N GLN A 199 3.42 -9.98 40.16
CA GLN A 199 2.75 -10.05 41.47
C GLN A 199 3.68 -9.36 42.46
N PRO A 200 3.20 -8.42 43.25
CA PRO A 200 3.98 -7.74 44.28
C PRO A 200 4.46 -8.67 45.39
#